data_0aefaf1170779fac158b8dba1b7ab507
#
_entry.id   0aefaf1170779fac158b8dba1b7ab507
#
_cell.length_a   1.000
_cell.length_b   1.000
_cell.length_c   1.000
_cell.angle_alpha   90.00
_cell.angle_beta   90.00
_cell.angle_gamma   90.00
#
_symmetry.space_group_name_H-M   'P 1'
#
loop_
_entity.id
_entity.type
_entity.pdbx_description
1 polymer ?
#
loop_
_entity_poly.entity_id
_entity_poly.type
_entity_poly.pdbx_seq_one_letter_code
_entity_poly.pdbx_strand_id
1 'polypeptide(L)'
;MEQPPPTHTVNGAEIRKLRMQAGLSTAELAEKARISRRYLSHLENGYRTRMRPDTYARLRTALGLPADSQRLLLNPQEEPPEKR
;
A
#
# COMPACT_ATOMS: atom_id res chain seq x y z
N MET A 1 -8.86 12.62 25.45
CA MET A 1 -8.83 12.84 24.12
C MET A 1 -8.55 11.61 23.36
N GLU A 2 -9.33 11.35 22.36
CA GLU A 2 -9.18 10.23 21.65
C GLU A 2 -8.30 10.38 20.54
N GLN A 3 -7.46 9.47 20.22
CA GLN A 3 -6.62 9.51 19.07
C GLN A 3 -7.20 8.64 18.03
N PRO A 4 -7.07 9.02 16.75
CA PRO A 4 -7.55 8.14 15.69
C PRO A 4 -6.73 6.86 15.69
N PRO A 5 -7.27 5.78 15.16
CA PRO A 5 -6.49 4.55 15.07
C PRO A 5 -5.25 4.78 14.23
N PRO A 6 -4.18 4.07 14.52
CA PRO A 6 -2.98 4.24 13.72
C PRO A 6 -3.22 3.78 12.30
N THR A 7 -2.61 4.49 11.38
CA THR A 7 -2.65 4.09 9.98
C THR A 7 -1.25 4.29 9.42
N HIS A 8 -1.00 3.62 8.30
CA HIS A 8 0.23 3.79 7.57
C HIS A 8 -0.07 4.60 6.32
N THR A 9 0.78 5.54 6.01
CA THR A 9 0.70 6.25 4.74
C THR A 9 1.54 5.48 3.74
N VAL A 10 0.94 5.07 2.64
CA VAL A 10 1.60 4.19 1.69
C VAL A 10 1.88 4.87 0.38
N ASN A 11 2.89 4.36 -0.31
CA ASN A 11 3.28 4.85 -1.62
C ASN A 11 2.65 3.94 -2.66
N GLY A 12 1.57 4.41 -3.28
CA GLY A 12 0.85 3.59 -4.25
C GLY A 12 1.66 3.24 -5.47
N ALA A 13 2.53 4.13 -5.90
CA ALA A 13 3.37 3.85 -7.06
C ALA A 13 4.31 2.68 -6.78
N GLU A 14 4.80 2.61 -5.56
CA GLU A 14 5.69 1.51 -5.19
C GLU A 14 4.90 0.20 -5.09
N ILE A 15 3.68 0.25 -4.60
CA ILE A 15 2.83 -0.93 -4.57
C ILE A 15 2.65 -1.47 -5.99
N ARG A 16 2.33 -0.58 -6.91
CA ARG A 16 2.11 -0.98 -8.28
C ARG A 16 3.38 -1.57 -8.89
N LYS A 17 4.50 -0.92 -8.65
CA LYS A 17 5.77 -1.39 -9.18
C LYS A 17 6.10 -2.79 -8.70
N LEU A 18 5.96 -3.01 -7.39
CA LEU A 18 6.27 -4.32 -6.83
C LEU A 18 5.28 -5.37 -7.30
N ARG A 19 4.01 -4.99 -7.47
CA ARG A 19 3.02 -5.91 -7.99
C ARG A 19 3.41 -6.35 -9.40
N MET A 20 3.78 -5.40 -10.24
CA MET A 20 4.13 -5.72 -11.62
C MET A 20 5.41 -6.55 -11.67
N GLN A 21 6.37 -6.25 -10.81
CA GLN A 21 7.59 -7.03 -10.77
C GLN A 21 7.33 -8.46 -10.32
N ALA A 22 6.30 -8.66 -9.50
CA ALA A 22 5.94 -9.99 -9.05
C ALA A 22 5.07 -10.73 -10.06
N GLY A 23 4.71 -10.06 -11.15
CA GLY A 23 3.90 -10.71 -12.18
C GLY A 23 2.45 -10.88 -11.79
N LEU A 24 1.94 -10.04 -10.89
CA LEU A 24 0.58 -10.17 -10.42
C LEU A 24 -0.33 -9.13 -11.06
N SER A 25 -1.55 -9.55 -11.37
CA SER A 25 -2.55 -8.59 -11.78
C SER A 25 -3.11 -7.90 -10.54
N THR A 26 -3.84 -6.81 -10.75
CA THR A 26 -4.49 -6.13 -9.64
C THR A 26 -5.42 -7.09 -8.91
N ALA A 27 -6.18 -7.89 -9.65
CA ALA A 27 -7.10 -8.84 -9.04
C ALA A 27 -6.36 -9.88 -8.21
N GLU A 28 -5.24 -10.36 -8.72
CA GLU A 28 -4.48 -11.37 -8.01
C GLU A 28 -3.90 -10.85 -6.70
N LEU A 29 -3.35 -9.65 -6.74
CA LEU A 29 -2.80 -9.09 -5.52
C LEU A 29 -3.90 -8.77 -4.52
N ALA A 30 -5.02 -8.24 -5.00
CA ALA A 30 -6.13 -7.92 -4.11
C ALA A 30 -6.62 -9.18 -3.40
N GLU A 31 -6.71 -10.27 -4.13
CA GLU A 31 -7.16 -11.52 -3.54
C GLU A 31 -6.16 -12.02 -2.50
N LYS A 32 -4.87 -11.96 -2.81
CA LYS A 32 -3.86 -12.39 -1.86
C LYS A 32 -3.85 -11.55 -0.61
N ALA A 33 -4.10 -10.27 -0.74
CA ALA A 33 -4.09 -9.36 0.39
C ALA A 33 -5.45 -9.23 1.05
N ARG A 34 -6.47 -9.90 0.50
CA ARG A 34 -7.82 -9.88 1.05
C ARG A 34 -8.41 -8.49 1.09
N ILE A 35 -8.24 -7.76 0.01
CA ILE A 35 -8.86 -6.46 -0.15
C ILE A 35 -9.57 -6.45 -1.48
N SER A 36 -10.44 -5.49 -1.68
CA SER A 36 -11.15 -5.41 -2.94
C SER A 36 -10.20 -4.89 -4.01
N ARG A 37 -10.47 -5.27 -5.24
CA ARG A 37 -9.70 -4.79 -6.36
C ARG A 37 -9.82 -3.28 -6.49
N ARG A 38 -11.02 -2.76 -6.23
CA ARG A 38 -11.21 -1.31 -6.29
C ARG A 38 -10.35 -0.59 -5.26
N TYR A 39 -10.30 -1.12 -4.04
CA TYR A 39 -9.50 -0.50 -3.00
C TYR A 39 -8.02 -0.50 -3.40
N LEU A 40 -7.54 -1.64 -3.92
CA LEU A 40 -6.15 -1.70 -4.36
C LEU A 40 -5.89 -0.71 -5.48
N SER A 41 -6.81 -0.61 -6.41
CA SER A 41 -6.66 0.33 -7.51
C SER A 41 -6.57 1.77 -6.99
N HIS A 42 -7.39 2.11 -6.01
CA HIS A 42 -7.36 3.44 -5.43
C HIS A 42 -6.03 3.70 -4.72
N LEU A 43 -5.46 2.68 -4.09
CA LEU A 43 -4.16 2.84 -3.47
C LEU A 43 -3.08 3.07 -4.53
N GLU A 44 -3.09 2.29 -5.57
CA GLU A 44 -2.07 2.41 -6.60
C GLU A 44 -2.14 3.73 -7.35
N ASN A 45 -3.35 4.27 -7.47
CA ASN A 45 -3.54 5.52 -8.18
C ASN A 45 -3.48 6.76 -7.29
N GLY A 46 -3.25 6.55 -6.00
CA GLY A 46 -3.12 7.68 -5.10
C GLY A 46 -4.41 8.29 -4.59
N TYR A 47 -5.56 7.69 -4.94
CA TYR A 47 -6.83 8.17 -4.41
C TYR A 47 -6.98 7.85 -2.95
N ARG A 48 -6.32 6.79 -2.50
CA ARG A 48 -6.25 6.45 -1.10
C ARG A 48 -4.80 6.29 -0.74
N THR A 49 -4.41 6.88 0.38
CA THR A 49 -3.00 6.85 0.77
C THR A 49 -2.79 6.29 2.15
N ARG A 50 -3.86 5.98 2.88
CA ARG A 50 -3.72 5.46 4.22
C ARG A 50 -4.29 4.08 4.31
N MET A 51 -3.70 3.29 5.18
CA MET A 51 -4.07 1.90 5.28
C MET A 51 -3.94 1.47 6.73
N ARG A 52 -4.84 0.62 7.17
CA ARG A 52 -4.77 0.07 8.51
C ARG A 52 -3.57 -0.87 8.62
N PRO A 53 -3.04 -1.02 9.84
CA PRO A 53 -1.86 -1.88 9.99
C PRO A 53 -2.09 -3.33 9.57
N ASP A 54 -3.28 -3.88 9.83
CA ASP A 54 -3.52 -5.26 9.44
C ASP A 54 -3.58 -5.40 7.92
N THR A 55 -4.17 -4.43 7.25
CA THR A 55 -4.20 -4.45 5.79
C THR A 55 -2.79 -4.31 5.24
N TYR A 56 -2.00 -3.44 5.84
CA TYR A 56 -0.62 -3.24 5.42
C TYR A 56 0.16 -4.55 5.55
N ALA A 57 -0.02 -5.27 6.64
CA ALA A 57 0.69 -6.52 6.86
C ALA A 57 0.30 -7.55 5.82
N ARG A 58 -0.99 -7.63 5.49
CA ARG A 58 -1.43 -8.58 4.47
C ARG A 58 -0.88 -8.22 3.09
N LEU A 59 -0.85 -6.94 2.77
CA LEU A 59 -0.35 -6.51 1.47
C LEU A 59 1.15 -6.77 1.38
N ARG A 60 1.88 -6.45 2.44
CA ARG A 60 3.31 -6.70 2.49
C ARG A 60 3.61 -8.18 2.28
N THR A 61 2.88 -9.03 2.96
CA THR A 61 3.07 -10.46 2.84
C THR A 61 2.73 -10.94 1.43
N ALA A 62 1.65 -10.41 0.87
CA ALA A 62 1.23 -10.80 -0.48
C ALA A 62 2.27 -10.43 -1.51
N LEU A 63 3.04 -9.38 -1.26
CA LEU A 63 4.10 -8.98 -2.17
C LEU A 63 5.43 -9.65 -1.86
N GLY A 64 5.47 -10.51 -0.86
CA GLY A 64 6.69 -11.24 -0.54
C GLY A 64 7.73 -10.42 0.20
N LEU A 65 7.31 -9.34 0.84
CA LEU A 65 8.25 -8.48 1.54
C LEU A 65 8.43 -8.95 2.98
N PRO A 66 9.61 -8.74 3.56
CA PRO A 66 9.83 -9.16 4.94
C PRO A 66 9.01 -8.32 5.92
N ALA A 67 8.87 -8.87 7.12
CA ALA A 67 8.00 -8.24 8.11
C ALA A 67 8.46 -6.86 8.50
N ASP A 68 9.75 -6.58 8.40
CA ASP A 68 10.26 -5.26 8.77
C ASP A 68 10.43 -4.35 7.57
N SER A 69 9.91 -4.73 6.42
CA SER A 69 10.07 -3.89 5.23
C SER A 69 9.24 -2.62 5.34
N GLN A 70 9.82 -1.53 4.92
CA GLN A 70 9.12 -0.27 4.87
C GLN A 70 8.98 0.23 3.44
N ARG A 71 9.18 -0.66 2.47
CA ARG A 71 9.17 -0.25 1.07
C ARG A 71 7.84 0.31 0.61
N LEU A 72 6.74 -0.14 1.22
CA LEU A 72 5.43 0.37 0.82
C LEU A 72 5.07 1.66 1.50
N LEU A 73 5.82 2.09 2.49
CA LEU A 73 5.49 3.30 3.22
C LEU A 73 6.04 4.52 2.51
N LEU A 74 5.27 5.58 2.54
CA LEU A 74 5.75 6.83 2.02
C LEU A 74 6.70 7.42 3.03
N ASN A 75 7.91 7.72 2.59
CA ASN A 75 8.89 8.28 3.47
C ASN A 75 8.52 9.71 3.80
N PRO A 76 8.37 10.06 5.07
CA PRO A 76 7.99 11.43 5.39
C PRO A 76 8.94 12.47 4.88
N GLN A 77 10.19 12.09 4.62
CA GLN A 77 11.12 13.03 4.09
C GLN A 77 11.08 13.13 2.61
N GLU A 78 10.38 12.23 1.93
CA GLU A 78 10.23 12.29 0.52
C GLU A 78 8.87 12.73 0.25
N GLU A 79 8.56 13.98 0.35
CA GLU A 79 7.24 14.39 0.13
C GLU A 79 6.83 14.12 -1.24
N PRO A 80 5.59 13.79 -1.53
CA PRO A 80 5.14 13.61 -2.89
C PRO A 80 5.27 14.91 -3.64
N PRO A 81 5.48 14.84 -4.87
CA PRO A 81 5.53 16.01 -5.67
C PRO A 81 4.23 16.72 -5.54
N GLU A 82 4.27 17.85 -5.13
CA GLU A 82 3.16 18.44 -4.80
C GLU A 82 2.64 19.08 -5.69
N LYS A 83 1.86 19.17 -5.90
CA LYS A 83 1.46 19.70 -6.67
C LYS A 83 0.70 20.59 -6.29
N ARG A 84 0.48 21.29 -6.22
CA ARG A 84 -0.21 22.16 -5.84
C ARG A 84 -0.59 22.88 -6.53
#